data_5e8431651d802eb359098f12d9f314aa
#
_entry.id   5e8431651d802eb359098f12d9f314aa
#
_cell.length_a   1.000
_cell.length_b   1.000
_cell.length_c   1.000
_cell.angle_alpha   90.00
_cell.angle_beta   90.00
_cell.angle_gamma   90.00
#
_symmetry.space_group_name_H-M   'P 1'
#
loop_
_entity.id
_entity.type
_entity.pdbx_description
1 polymer ?
#
loop_
_entity_poly.entity_id
_entity_poly.type
_entity_poly.pdbx_seq_one_letter_code
_entity_poly.pdbx_strand_id
1 'polypeptide(L)'
;DIKRQFNIIPSSVVSFFIKLKSLKKVGLLNTRYKIQADYDLLYRIIVKNKMKGINTKSTEVFGDLGDSGFSHEKSFIFKLVNELRIRFDNNQNIFELIYIFFGRIFIKILRMIR
;
A
#
# COMPACT_ATOMS: atom_id res chain seq x y z
N ASP A 1 -13.86 6.79 5.73
CA ASP A 1 -12.59 6.79 6.44
C ASP A 1 -11.52 6.03 5.64
N ILE A 2 -10.41 6.68 5.35
CA ILE A 2 -9.32 6.11 4.54
C ILE A 2 -8.72 4.84 5.18
N LYS A 3 -8.76 4.71 6.50
CA LYS A 3 -8.28 3.51 7.21
C LYS A 3 -9.07 2.24 6.86
N ARG A 4 -10.32 2.39 6.46
CA ARG A 4 -11.19 1.27 6.08
C ARG A 4 -11.14 0.94 4.60
N GLN A 5 -10.44 1.74 3.80
CA GLN A 5 -10.27 1.44 2.39
C GLN A 5 -9.45 0.16 2.18
N PHE A 6 -9.92 -0.68 1.28
CA PHE A 6 -9.24 -1.92 0.92
C PHE A 6 -7.94 -1.67 0.16
N ASN A 7 -7.86 -0.57 -0.56
CA ASN A 7 -6.65 -0.17 -1.28
C ASN A 7 -6.32 1.28 -0.97
N ILE A 8 -5.22 1.51 -0.28
CA ILE A 8 -4.76 2.84 0.12
C ILE A 8 -3.80 3.42 -0.93
N ILE A 9 -3.07 2.55 -1.62
CA ILE A 9 -2.11 2.97 -2.64
C ILE A 9 -2.83 3.15 -3.97
N PRO A 10 -2.92 4.37 -4.49
CA PRO A 10 -3.67 4.67 -5.71
C PRO A 10 -3.00 4.15 -6.98
N SER A 11 -1.69 3.92 -6.95
CA SER A 11 -0.91 3.49 -8.10
C SER A 11 0.37 2.77 -7.70
N SER A 12 1.15 2.35 -8.68
CA SER A 12 2.48 1.81 -8.45
C SER A 12 3.44 2.85 -7.89
N VAL A 13 4.38 2.39 -7.07
CA VAL A 13 5.43 3.22 -6.45
C VAL A 13 6.31 3.93 -7.47
N VAL A 14 6.51 3.36 -8.65
CA VAL A 14 7.32 3.97 -9.72
C VAL A 14 6.75 5.30 -10.23
N SER A 15 5.49 5.58 -9.98
CA SER A 15 4.83 6.85 -10.35
C SER A 15 4.68 7.83 -9.17
N PHE A 16 5.32 7.55 -8.04
CA PHE A 16 5.16 8.33 -6.82
C PHE A 16 6.39 9.21 -6.56
N PHE A 17 6.20 10.52 -6.56
CA PHE A 17 7.23 11.49 -6.21
C PHE A 17 6.94 12.06 -4.82
N ILE A 18 7.92 12.01 -3.92
CA ILE A 18 7.78 12.46 -2.54
C ILE A 18 8.76 13.60 -2.29
N LYS A 19 8.26 14.70 -1.72
CA LYS A 19 9.15 15.78 -1.28
C LYS A 19 10.09 15.29 -0.19
N LEU A 20 11.38 15.56 -0.32
CA LEU A 20 12.40 15.15 0.65
C LEU A 20 12.06 15.59 2.09
N LYS A 21 11.51 16.80 2.25
CA LYS A 21 11.05 17.30 3.56
C LYS A 21 9.96 16.41 4.17
N SER A 22 9.01 15.93 3.36
CA SER A 22 7.96 15.03 3.80
C SER A 22 8.51 13.66 4.17
N LEU A 23 9.44 13.14 3.37
CA LEU A 23 10.12 11.89 3.65
C LEU A 23 10.90 11.94 4.96
N LYS A 24 11.65 13.00 5.22
CA LYS A 24 12.37 13.20 6.49
C LYS A 24 11.43 13.27 7.68
N LYS A 25 10.26 13.87 7.52
CA LYS A 25 9.25 13.99 8.59
C LYS A 25 8.64 12.64 8.98
N VAL A 26 8.32 11.79 8.01
CA VAL A 26 7.68 10.49 8.29
C VAL A 26 8.68 9.36 8.54
N GLY A 27 9.95 9.59 8.30
CA GLY A 27 11.00 8.58 8.33
C GLY A 27 11.16 7.87 6.99
N LEU A 28 12.31 7.25 6.80
CA LEU A 28 12.67 6.54 5.58
C LEU A 28 11.93 5.21 5.44
N LEU A 29 12.29 4.43 4.42
CA LEU A 29 11.80 3.07 4.25
C LEU A 29 12.15 2.21 5.49
N ASN A 30 11.19 1.44 5.95
CA ASN A 30 11.39 0.53 7.06
C ASN A 30 11.99 -0.79 6.55
N THR A 31 13.26 -1.01 6.84
CA THR A 31 14.02 -2.18 6.38
C THR A 31 13.57 -3.51 7.01
N ARG A 32 12.70 -3.47 8.05
CA ARG A 32 12.06 -4.68 8.61
C ARG A 32 11.14 -5.37 7.60
N TYR A 33 10.60 -4.63 6.64
CA TYR A 33 9.73 -5.18 5.60
C TYR A 33 10.54 -5.46 4.35
N LYS A 34 10.81 -6.73 4.07
CA LYS A 34 11.48 -7.17 2.83
C LYS A 34 10.58 -6.99 1.60
N ILE A 35 9.26 -7.04 1.82
CA ILE A 35 8.23 -6.87 0.80
C ILE A 35 7.28 -5.79 1.29
N GLN A 36 6.79 -4.95 0.37
CA GLN A 36 5.82 -3.89 0.67
C GLN A 36 6.34 -2.83 1.66
N ALA A 37 7.66 -2.60 1.74
CA ALA A 37 8.23 -1.49 2.50
C ALA A 37 7.74 -0.12 1.99
N ASP A 38 7.49 -0.02 0.70
CA ASP A 38 6.85 1.09 0.02
C ASP A 38 5.39 1.30 0.50
N TYR A 39 4.66 0.21 0.71
CA TYR A 39 3.31 0.28 1.28
C TYR A 39 3.35 0.85 2.71
N ASP A 40 4.28 0.42 3.55
CA ASP A 40 4.47 0.98 4.89
C ASP A 40 4.75 2.48 4.84
N LEU A 41 5.66 2.91 3.96
CA LEU A 41 5.99 4.33 3.79
C LEU A 41 4.76 5.15 3.38
N LEU A 42 4.01 4.68 2.38
CA LEU A 42 2.81 5.37 1.90
C LEU A 42 1.69 5.36 2.95
N TYR A 43 1.54 4.28 3.71
CA TYR A 43 0.62 4.23 4.85
C TYR A 43 0.95 5.30 5.89
N ARG A 44 2.23 5.45 6.25
CA ARG A 44 2.67 6.49 7.19
C ARG A 44 2.44 7.90 6.65
N ILE A 45 2.66 8.13 5.37
CA ILE A 45 2.44 9.43 4.73
C ILE A 45 0.94 9.77 4.70
N ILE A 46 0.13 8.89 4.15
CA ILE A 46 -1.28 9.18 3.81
C ILE A 46 -2.18 9.02 5.04
N VAL A 47 -2.07 7.90 5.74
CA VAL A 47 -2.99 7.53 6.81
C VAL A 47 -2.57 8.13 8.14
N LYS A 48 -1.32 7.94 8.52
CA LYS A 48 -0.83 8.34 9.83
C LYS A 48 -0.58 9.85 9.93
N ASN A 49 0.06 10.43 8.91
CA ASN A 49 0.40 11.85 8.87
C ASN A 49 -0.61 12.70 8.06
N LYS A 50 -1.61 12.07 7.45
CA LYS A 50 -2.68 12.74 6.69
C LYS A 50 -2.16 13.72 5.62
N MET A 51 -1.00 13.41 5.04
CA MET A 51 -0.42 14.22 3.98
C MET A 51 -1.22 14.05 2.70
N LYS A 52 -1.40 15.15 1.96
CA LYS A 52 -2.14 15.15 0.70
C LYS A 52 -1.18 14.99 -0.47
N GLY A 53 -1.56 14.15 -1.42
CA GLY A 53 -0.91 14.04 -2.72
C GLY A 53 -1.62 14.89 -3.77
N ILE A 54 -0.90 15.24 -4.81
CA ILE A 54 -1.43 15.93 -5.99
C ILE A 54 -1.21 15.01 -7.19
N ASN A 55 -2.25 14.80 -7.98
CA ASN A 55 -2.12 14.12 -9.26
C ASN A 55 -1.67 15.14 -10.32
N THR A 56 -0.56 14.87 -10.98
CA THR A 56 -0.01 15.74 -12.03
C THR A 56 -0.87 15.77 -13.29
N LYS A 57 -1.80 14.81 -13.44
CA LYS A 57 -2.61 14.63 -14.67
C LYS A 57 -1.76 14.44 -15.95
N SER A 58 -0.49 14.14 -15.79
CA SER A 58 0.39 13.82 -16.92
C SER A 58 0.04 12.46 -17.49
N THR A 59 0.07 12.36 -18.82
CA THR A 59 -0.03 11.10 -19.57
C THR A 59 1.35 10.53 -19.93
N GLU A 60 2.42 11.19 -19.54
CA GLU A 60 3.77 10.72 -19.78
C GLU A 60 4.09 9.47 -18.97
N VAL A 61 4.81 8.54 -19.58
CA VAL A 61 5.29 7.32 -18.94
C VAL A 61 6.59 7.64 -18.20
N PHE A 62 6.57 7.57 -16.88
CA PHE A 62 7.74 7.82 -16.04
C PHE A 62 8.48 6.55 -15.63
N GLY A 63 7.89 5.38 -15.84
CA GLY A 63 8.50 4.12 -15.48
C GLY A 63 7.73 2.92 -15.99
N ASP A 64 8.42 1.81 -16.12
CA ASP A 64 7.87 0.52 -16.46
C ASP A 64 8.03 -0.44 -15.28
N LEU A 65 6.99 -1.19 -14.97
CA LEU A 65 7.01 -2.17 -13.89
C LEU A 65 7.74 -3.46 -14.25
N GLY A 66 7.92 -3.71 -15.54
CA GLY A 66 8.39 -4.99 -16.03
C GLY A 66 7.42 -6.15 -15.71
N ASP A 67 7.68 -7.31 -16.27
CA ASP A 67 6.86 -8.52 -16.09
C ASP A 67 7.32 -9.39 -14.92
N SER A 68 8.48 -9.10 -14.34
CA SER A 68 9.06 -9.85 -13.24
C SER A 68 9.48 -8.96 -12.09
N GLY A 69 9.29 -9.44 -10.87
CA GLY A 69 9.72 -8.76 -9.66
C GLY A 69 9.48 -9.61 -8.43
N PHE A 70 10.26 -9.39 -7.39
CA PHE A 70 10.21 -10.18 -6.16
C PHE A 70 8.81 -10.26 -5.53
N SER A 71 8.02 -9.19 -5.67
CA SER A 71 6.64 -9.17 -5.18
C SER A 71 5.64 -9.88 -6.10
N HIS A 72 5.95 -10.05 -7.40
CA HIS A 72 5.07 -10.77 -8.33
C HIS A 72 4.99 -12.27 -8.03
N GLU A 73 6.06 -12.85 -7.54
CA GLU A 73 6.15 -14.28 -7.20
C GLU A 73 5.35 -14.67 -5.96
N LYS A 74 4.91 -13.70 -5.16
CA LYS A 74 4.20 -13.97 -3.90
C LYS A 74 2.69 -14.08 -4.09
N SER A 75 2.08 -15.05 -3.39
CA SER A 75 0.64 -15.27 -3.43
C SER A 75 -0.16 -14.07 -2.93
N PHE A 76 -1.42 -13.98 -3.36
CA PHE A 76 -2.34 -12.95 -2.89
C PHE A 76 -2.49 -12.95 -1.37
N ILE A 77 -2.65 -14.12 -0.76
CA ILE A 77 -2.80 -14.25 0.70
C ILE A 77 -1.55 -13.75 1.42
N PHE A 78 -0.37 -14.11 0.93
CA PHE A 78 0.89 -13.63 1.52
C PHE A 78 0.98 -12.10 1.51
N LYS A 79 0.65 -11.47 0.38
CA LYS A 79 0.63 -10.00 0.26
C LYS A 79 -0.40 -9.38 1.19
N LEU A 80 -1.60 -9.95 1.27
CA LEU A 80 -2.67 -9.47 2.14
C LEU A 80 -2.27 -9.54 3.61
N VAL A 81 -1.75 -10.67 4.07
CA VAL A 81 -1.30 -10.84 5.46
C VAL A 81 -0.19 -9.84 5.81
N ASN A 82 0.78 -9.65 4.91
CA ASN A 82 1.86 -8.69 5.13
C ASN A 82 1.35 -7.23 5.16
N GLU A 83 0.40 -6.87 4.31
CA GLU A 83 -0.29 -5.58 4.33
C GLU A 83 -1.00 -5.35 5.67
N LEU A 84 -1.74 -6.33 6.16
CA LEU A 84 -2.44 -6.23 7.44
C LEU A 84 -1.47 -6.14 8.61
N ARG A 85 -0.34 -6.86 8.56
CA ARG A 85 0.74 -6.72 9.53
C ARG A 85 1.30 -5.30 9.57
N ILE A 86 1.58 -4.72 8.41
CA ILE A 86 2.06 -3.34 8.30
C ILE A 86 1.06 -2.35 8.92
N ARG A 87 -0.22 -2.53 8.63
CA ARG A 87 -1.29 -1.69 9.22
C ARG A 87 -1.37 -1.86 10.73
N PHE A 88 -1.25 -3.09 11.23
CA PHE A 88 -1.25 -3.39 12.66
C PHE A 88 -0.04 -2.75 13.36
N ASP A 89 1.16 -2.89 12.80
CA ASP A 89 2.40 -2.28 13.31
C ASP A 89 2.31 -0.73 13.34
N ASN A 90 1.45 -0.16 12.49
CA ASN A 90 1.14 1.27 12.45
C ASN A 90 -0.08 1.66 13.31
N ASN A 91 -0.50 0.80 14.25
CA ASN A 91 -1.58 1.02 15.22
C ASN A 91 -2.99 1.12 14.60
N GLN A 92 -3.26 0.43 13.51
CA GLN A 92 -4.64 0.29 13.02
C GLN A 92 -5.42 -0.69 13.91
N ASN A 93 -6.70 -0.37 14.14
CA ASN A 93 -7.57 -1.17 14.98
C ASN A 93 -7.77 -2.58 14.41
N ILE A 94 -7.69 -3.60 15.28
CA ILE A 94 -7.82 -5.02 14.89
C ILE A 94 -9.17 -5.33 14.21
N PHE A 95 -10.26 -4.71 14.64
CA PHE A 95 -11.57 -4.93 14.03
C PHE A 95 -11.63 -4.41 12.59
N GLU A 96 -10.96 -3.27 12.31
CA GLU A 96 -10.81 -2.76 10.94
C GLU A 96 -9.97 -3.72 10.08
N LEU A 97 -8.93 -4.32 10.65
CA LEU A 97 -8.08 -5.29 9.94
C LEU A 97 -8.86 -6.56 9.58
N ILE A 98 -9.67 -7.07 10.50
CA ILE A 98 -10.56 -8.21 10.25
C ILE A 98 -11.55 -7.88 9.13
N TYR A 99 -12.17 -6.72 9.17
CA TYR A 99 -13.07 -6.25 8.10
C TYR A 99 -12.36 -6.20 6.73
N ILE A 100 -11.16 -5.65 6.67
CA ILE A 100 -10.36 -5.56 5.44
C ILE A 100 -9.99 -6.96 4.94
N PHE A 101 -9.58 -7.86 5.84
CA PHE A 101 -9.21 -9.23 5.47
C PHE A 101 -10.36 -9.95 4.76
N PHE A 102 -11.51 -10.01 5.40
CA PHE A 102 -12.67 -10.69 4.82
C PHE A 102 -13.20 -9.99 3.56
N GLY A 103 -13.22 -8.66 3.53
CA GLY A 103 -13.63 -7.89 2.37
C GLY A 103 -12.73 -8.13 1.15
N ARG A 104 -11.42 -8.18 1.34
CA ARG A 104 -10.46 -8.45 0.26
C ARG A 104 -10.58 -9.89 -0.27
N ILE A 105 -10.79 -10.87 0.61
CA ILE A 105 -11.03 -12.26 0.20
C ILE A 105 -12.34 -12.35 -0.58
N PHE A 106 -13.41 -11.77 -0.09
CA PHE A 106 -14.70 -11.77 -0.76
C PHE A 106 -14.64 -11.18 -2.17
N ILE A 107 -14.00 -10.01 -2.33
CA ILE A 107 -13.81 -9.39 -3.64
C ILE A 107 -12.98 -10.29 -4.56
N LYS A 108 -11.95 -10.96 -4.03
CA LYS A 108 -11.15 -11.90 -4.83
C LYS A 108 -11.98 -13.06 -5.33
N ILE A 109 -12.81 -13.65 -4.46
CA ILE A 109 -13.71 -14.76 -4.85
C ILE A 109 -14.70 -14.31 -5.92
N LEU A 110 -15.34 -13.16 -5.76
CA LEU A 110 -16.26 -12.62 -6.75
C LEU A 110 -15.61 -12.42 -8.13
N ARG A 111 -14.35 -12.00 -8.17
CA ARG A 111 -13.59 -11.85 -9.42
C ARG A 111 -13.22 -13.17 -10.07
N MET A 112 -13.13 -14.26 -9.30
CA MET A 112 -12.84 -15.60 -9.83
C MET A 112 -14.10 -16.27 -10.40
N ILE A 113 -15.30 -15.91 -9.93
CA ILE A 113 -16.59 -16.46 -10.39
C ILE A 113 -17.06 -15.77 -11.68
N ARG A 114 -16.61 -14.57 -11.94
CA ARG A 114 -16.90 -13.83 -13.19
C ARG A 114 -15.98 -14.26 -14.32
#